data_ba8280a5583e15216370454100e9aca9
#
_entry.id   ba8280a5583e15216370454100e9aca9
#
_cell.length_a   1.000
_cell.length_b   1.000
_cell.length_c   1.000
_cell.angle_alpha   90.00
_cell.angle_beta   90.00
_cell.angle_gamma   90.00
#
_symmetry.space_group_name_H-M   'P 1'
#
loop_
_entity.id
_entity.type
_entity.pdbx_description
1 polymer ?
#
loop_
_entity_poly.entity_id
_entity_poly.type
_entity_poly.pdbx_seq_one_letter_code
_entity_poly.pdbx_strand_id
1 'polypeptide(L)'
;MEEEQVAQAIRDFHDLVRILEEHPQWRAELRRLVLSEELLRLPEELASFRAESERRFARLEEALAALTARVDALTERVDQLAARVDRLAQVQERMLVDLGRLKGRDKEREFREKAPAYFGRHLAGLRVLSPGELVQVLEPALESGVLSLEEYEQVLASDLVATGRLRASGEEVYLVAEVSWGVGLGDLERALRRAGYLSRLGRRALAAVGGEEVLPGVEEEALAKGVIVATDGQVSWPHLPGRS
;
A
#
# COMPACT_ATOMS: atom_id res chain seq x y z
N MET A 1 -61.68 75.00 -39.83
CA MET A 1 -62.64 74.50 -40.87
C MET A 1 -62.55 72.95 -41.02
N GLU A 2 -61.35 72.31 -41.09
CA GLU A 2 -61.28 70.85 -41.19
C GLU A 2 -61.67 70.07 -39.89
N GLU A 3 -61.34 70.64 -38.75
CA GLU A 3 -61.71 70.01 -37.45
C GLU A 3 -63.21 70.05 -37.18
N GLU A 4 -63.94 71.09 -37.64
CA GLU A 4 -65.38 71.24 -37.48
C GLU A 4 -66.19 70.30 -38.42
N GLN A 5 -65.62 69.92 -39.57
CA GLN A 5 -66.21 68.96 -40.54
C GLN A 5 -66.08 67.52 -40.07
N VAL A 6 -65.03 67.17 -39.33
CA VAL A 6 -64.82 65.83 -38.82
C VAL A 6 -65.68 65.56 -37.60
N ALA A 7 -65.91 66.51 -36.74
CA ALA A 7 -66.78 66.37 -35.53
C ALA A 7 -68.24 65.97 -35.86
N GLN A 8 -68.71 66.40 -37.08
CA GLN A 8 -70.05 66.11 -37.54
C GLN A 8 -70.19 64.67 -38.22
N ALA A 9 -69.09 64.00 -38.46
CA ALA A 9 -69.05 62.72 -39.17
C ALA A 9 -69.01 61.49 -38.24
N ILE A 10 -68.77 61.64 -36.91
CA ILE A 10 -68.74 60.56 -35.98
C ILE A 10 -70.13 60.26 -35.43
N ARG A 11 -70.75 59.21 -35.98
CA ARG A 11 -72.13 58.78 -35.56
C ARG A 11 -72.09 57.51 -34.72
N ASP A 12 -71.04 56.71 -34.90
CA ASP A 12 -70.89 55.47 -34.16
C ASP A 12 -69.39 55.17 -33.97
N PHE A 13 -69.10 54.02 -33.25
CA PHE A 13 -67.76 53.59 -32.96
C PHE A 13 -66.96 53.21 -34.21
N HIS A 14 -67.62 52.74 -35.28
CA HIS A 14 -66.97 52.38 -36.56
C HIS A 14 -66.47 53.60 -37.30
N ASP A 15 -67.20 54.67 -37.27
CA ASP A 15 -66.78 55.97 -37.85
C ASP A 15 -65.54 56.51 -37.13
N LEU A 16 -65.48 56.35 -35.77
CA LEU A 16 -64.30 56.77 -35.01
C LEU A 16 -63.09 55.91 -35.36
N VAL A 17 -63.25 54.60 -35.50
CA VAL A 17 -62.15 53.70 -35.92
C VAL A 17 -61.61 54.05 -37.28
N ARG A 18 -62.49 54.22 -38.27
CA ARG A 18 -62.12 54.59 -39.65
C ARG A 18 -61.34 55.89 -39.66
N ILE A 19 -61.83 56.92 -38.96
CA ILE A 19 -61.15 58.23 -38.89
C ILE A 19 -59.77 58.13 -38.26
N LEU A 20 -59.60 57.33 -37.23
CA LEU A 20 -58.31 57.07 -36.58
C LEU A 20 -57.36 56.25 -37.47
N GLU A 21 -57.87 55.41 -38.37
CA GLU A 21 -57.06 54.72 -39.37
C GLU A 21 -56.57 55.68 -40.49
N GLU A 22 -57.43 56.62 -40.94
CA GLU A 22 -57.12 57.62 -41.93
C GLU A 22 -56.19 58.71 -41.40
N HIS A 23 -56.20 59.00 -40.10
CA HIS A 23 -55.41 60.05 -39.46
C HIS A 23 -54.46 59.50 -38.41
N PRO A 24 -53.25 59.01 -38.75
CA PRO A 24 -52.30 58.42 -37.79
C PRO A 24 -51.92 59.30 -36.58
N GLN A 25 -51.87 60.69 -36.84
CA GLN A 25 -51.58 61.64 -35.77
C GLN A 25 -52.67 61.66 -34.70
N TRP A 26 -53.95 61.58 -35.04
CA TRP A 26 -55.05 61.55 -34.09
C TRP A 26 -55.06 60.23 -33.30
N ARG A 27 -54.72 59.13 -33.94
CA ARG A 27 -54.55 57.86 -33.27
C ARG A 27 -53.39 57.91 -32.25
N ALA A 28 -52.32 58.61 -32.57
CA ALA A 28 -51.20 58.80 -31.65
C ALA A 28 -51.55 59.62 -30.43
N GLU A 29 -52.36 60.69 -30.67
CA GLU A 29 -52.81 61.62 -29.64
C GLU A 29 -53.85 60.94 -28.71
N LEU A 30 -54.80 60.24 -29.29
CA LEU A 30 -55.77 59.43 -28.52
C LEU A 30 -55.06 58.38 -27.66
N ARG A 31 -54.03 57.73 -28.23
CA ARG A 31 -53.20 56.77 -27.50
C ARG A 31 -52.52 57.44 -26.31
N ARG A 32 -52.01 58.63 -26.41
CA ARG A 32 -51.42 59.38 -25.29
C ARG A 32 -52.42 59.78 -24.23
N LEU A 33 -53.66 60.09 -24.66
CA LEU A 33 -54.76 60.48 -23.73
C LEU A 33 -55.34 59.25 -22.96
N VAL A 34 -55.37 58.08 -23.59
CA VAL A 34 -56.01 56.88 -23.02
C VAL A 34 -55.00 56.05 -22.26
N LEU A 35 -53.72 55.95 -22.68
CA LEU A 35 -52.69 55.22 -22.03
C LEU A 35 -51.92 56.09 -21.03
N SER A 36 -51.73 55.66 -19.84
CA SER A 36 -50.81 56.32 -18.90
C SER A 36 -49.39 56.40 -19.47
N GLU A 37 -48.62 57.40 -19.06
CA GLU A 37 -47.19 57.49 -19.45
C GLU A 37 -46.38 56.26 -19.14
N GLU A 38 -46.73 55.56 -18.07
CA GLU A 38 -46.09 54.29 -17.66
C GLU A 38 -46.34 53.19 -18.69
N LEU A 39 -47.56 53.04 -19.19
CA LEU A 39 -47.89 52.06 -20.24
C LEU A 39 -47.20 52.37 -21.59
N LEU A 40 -46.96 53.63 -21.87
CA LEU A 40 -46.25 54.05 -23.09
C LEU A 40 -44.75 53.73 -23.02
N ARG A 41 -44.15 53.71 -21.81
CA ARG A 41 -42.72 53.36 -21.59
C ARG A 41 -42.48 51.87 -21.49
N LEU A 42 -43.47 51.04 -21.16
CA LEU A 42 -43.35 49.59 -20.99
C LEU A 42 -42.61 48.88 -22.14
N PRO A 43 -42.83 49.16 -23.42
CA PRO A 43 -42.12 48.50 -24.51
C PRO A 43 -40.61 48.79 -24.50
N GLU A 44 -40.20 50.00 -24.15
CA GLU A 44 -38.78 50.40 -24.07
C GLU A 44 -38.11 49.77 -22.84
N GLU A 45 -38.81 49.78 -21.69
CA GLU A 45 -38.33 49.10 -20.48
C GLU A 45 -38.21 47.60 -20.69
N LEU A 46 -39.18 46.98 -21.38
CA LEU A 46 -39.13 45.55 -21.70
C LEU A 46 -37.97 45.21 -22.65
N ALA A 47 -37.74 46.04 -23.62
CA ALA A 47 -36.61 45.88 -24.56
C ALA A 47 -35.26 46.02 -23.84
N SER A 48 -35.13 47.03 -22.95
CA SER A 48 -33.91 47.21 -22.16
C SER A 48 -33.68 46.04 -21.18
N PHE A 49 -34.71 45.60 -20.50
CA PHE A 49 -34.66 44.43 -19.61
C PHE A 49 -34.25 43.14 -20.35
N ARG A 50 -34.80 42.93 -21.55
CA ARG A 50 -34.39 41.80 -22.40
C ARG A 50 -32.92 41.87 -22.74
N ALA A 51 -32.46 43.02 -23.24
CA ALA A 51 -31.07 43.19 -23.62
C ALA A 51 -30.11 43.05 -22.43
N GLU A 52 -30.50 43.50 -21.25
CA GLU A 52 -29.71 43.32 -20.03
C GLU A 52 -29.71 41.83 -19.59
N SER A 53 -30.87 41.15 -19.62
CA SER A 53 -30.98 39.76 -19.29
C SER A 53 -30.15 38.87 -20.22
N GLU A 54 -30.18 39.10 -21.51
CA GLU A 54 -29.37 38.41 -22.52
C GLU A 54 -27.86 38.57 -22.25
N ARG A 55 -27.42 39.79 -21.91
CA ARG A 55 -26.02 40.02 -21.52
C ARG A 55 -25.62 39.29 -20.23
N ARG A 56 -26.53 39.24 -19.27
CA ARG A 56 -26.28 38.49 -18.02
C ARG A 56 -26.21 36.99 -18.27
N PHE A 57 -27.10 36.44 -19.07
CA PHE A 57 -27.07 35.04 -19.47
C PHE A 57 -25.80 34.69 -20.20
N ALA A 58 -25.40 35.48 -21.19
CA ALA A 58 -24.14 35.24 -21.92
C ALA A 58 -22.90 35.21 -20.99
N ARG A 59 -22.84 36.13 -20.02
CA ARG A 59 -21.75 36.15 -19.02
C ARG A 59 -21.77 34.90 -18.10
N LEU A 60 -22.96 34.43 -17.69
CA LEU A 60 -23.12 33.23 -16.90
C LEU A 60 -22.69 31.98 -17.67
N GLU A 61 -23.09 31.87 -18.93
CA GLU A 61 -22.68 30.77 -19.80
C GLU A 61 -21.16 30.73 -20.00
N GLU A 62 -20.51 31.86 -20.21
CA GLU A 62 -19.06 31.97 -20.32
C GLU A 62 -18.36 31.56 -18.99
N ALA A 63 -18.88 32.03 -17.83
CA ALA A 63 -18.35 31.70 -16.54
C ALA A 63 -18.52 30.19 -16.22
N LEU A 64 -19.67 29.61 -16.60
CA LEU A 64 -19.91 28.18 -16.46
C LEU A 64 -18.95 27.34 -17.32
N ALA A 65 -18.76 27.75 -18.58
CA ALA A 65 -17.82 27.07 -19.46
C ALA A 65 -16.37 27.11 -18.91
N ALA A 66 -15.94 28.27 -18.41
CA ALA A 66 -14.64 28.43 -17.78
C ALA A 66 -14.49 27.60 -16.50
N LEU A 67 -15.55 27.50 -15.69
CA LEU A 67 -15.55 26.67 -14.49
C LEU A 67 -15.47 25.19 -14.82
N THR A 68 -16.25 24.74 -15.81
CA THR A 68 -16.22 23.35 -16.29
C THR A 68 -14.81 22.98 -16.76
N ALA A 69 -14.18 23.80 -17.58
CA ALA A 69 -12.82 23.56 -18.03
C ALA A 69 -11.79 23.47 -16.88
N ARG A 70 -11.98 24.27 -15.81
CA ARG A 70 -11.13 24.19 -14.61
C ARG A 70 -11.36 22.90 -13.83
N VAL A 71 -12.61 22.46 -13.70
CA VAL A 71 -12.95 21.20 -13.03
C VAL A 71 -12.33 20.02 -13.78
N ASP A 72 -12.45 19.99 -15.10
CA ASP A 72 -11.88 18.93 -15.93
C ASP A 72 -10.35 18.86 -15.77
N ALA A 73 -9.67 20.02 -15.81
CA ALA A 73 -8.23 20.10 -15.60
C ALA A 73 -7.80 19.66 -14.17
N LEU A 74 -8.61 19.96 -13.14
CA LEU A 74 -8.35 19.50 -11.78
C LEU A 74 -8.57 17.99 -11.67
N THR A 75 -9.60 17.45 -12.28
CA THR A 75 -9.88 16.01 -12.31
C THR A 75 -8.70 15.25 -12.92
N GLU A 76 -8.21 15.70 -14.06
CA GLU A 76 -7.03 15.09 -14.70
C GLU A 76 -5.78 15.13 -13.80
N ARG A 77 -5.56 16.23 -13.07
CA ARG A 77 -4.43 16.32 -12.11
C ARG A 77 -4.60 15.36 -10.94
N VAL A 78 -5.81 15.20 -10.42
CA VAL A 78 -6.12 14.25 -9.35
C VAL A 78 -5.84 12.82 -9.82
N ASP A 79 -6.26 12.45 -11.02
CA ASP A 79 -6.00 11.13 -11.59
C ASP A 79 -4.49 10.86 -11.76
N GLN A 80 -3.74 11.87 -12.24
CA GLN A 80 -2.29 11.77 -12.33
C GLN A 80 -1.61 11.62 -10.97
N LEU A 81 -2.11 12.33 -9.93
CA LEU A 81 -1.59 12.20 -8.57
C LEU A 81 -1.92 10.82 -7.99
N ALA A 82 -3.13 10.33 -8.16
CA ALA A 82 -3.53 8.98 -7.74
C ALA A 82 -2.61 7.93 -8.35
N ALA A 83 -2.36 7.98 -9.65
CA ALA A 83 -1.45 7.06 -10.32
C ALA A 83 0.02 7.17 -9.85
N ARG A 84 0.46 8.34 -9.36
CA ARG A 84 1.79 8.49 -8.74
C ARG A 84 1.84 7.89 -7.34
N VAL A 85 0.79 8.08 -6.55
CA VAL A 85 0.67 7.51 -5.20
C VAL A 85 0.68 5.98 -5.27
N ASP A 86 -0.07 5.39 -6.19
CA ASP A 86 -0.09 3.93 -6.39
C ASP A 86 1.29 3.39 -6.75
N ARG A 87 2.02 4.07 -7.63
CA ARG A 87 3.40 3.69 -7.97
C ARG A 87 4.35 3.78 -6.79
N LEU A 88 4.22 4.84 -5.97
CA LEU A 88 5.04 4.99 -4.76
C LEU A 88 4.74 3.90 -3.74
N ALA A 89 3.47 3.55 -3.53
CA ALA A 89 3.07 2.45 -2.66
C ALA A 89 3.68 1.11 -3.10
N GLN A 90 3.65 0.80 -4.40
CA GLN A 90 4.28 -0.41 -4.94
C GLN A 90 5.80 -0.43 -4.76
N VAL A 91 6.47 0.70 -4.95
CA VAL A 91 7.92 0.81 -4.72
C VAL A 91 8.24 0.63 -3.25
N GLN A 92 7.46 1.23 -2.35
CA GLN A 92 7.62 1.09 -0.91
C GLN A 92 7.47 -0.36 -0.46
N GLU A 93 6.48 -1.07 -0.96
CA GLU A 93 6.26 -2.50 -0.65
C GLU A 93 7.47 -3.35 -1.10
N ARG A 94 7.99 -3.13 -2.30
CA ARG A 94 9.20 -3.80 -2.78
C ARG A 94 10.41 -3.49 -1.91
N MET A 95 10.61 -2.22 -1.54
CA MET A 95 11.69 -1.81 -0.65
C MET A 95 11.62 -2.49 0.72
N LEU A 96 10.41 -2.64 1.29
CA LEU A 96 10.22 -3.35 2.56
C LEU A 96 10.61 -4.83 2.45
N VAL A 97 10.24 -5.50 1.36
CA VAL A 97 10.64 -6.89 1.09
C VAL A 97 12.16 -7.01 0.94
N ASP A 98 12.78 -6.13 0.18
CA ASP A 98 14.24 -6.14 -0.04
C ASP A 98 15.01 -5.83 1.25
N LEU A 99 14.54 -4.87 2.05
CA LEU A 99 15.11 -4.59 3.38
C LEU A 99 14.98 -5.78 4.32
N GLY A 100 13.85 -6.50 4.29
CA GLY A 100 13.67 -7.72 5.06
C GLY A 100 14.69 -8.79 4.67
N ARG A 101 14.93 -8.99 3.38
CA ARG A 101 15.95 -9.95 2.87
C ARG A 101 17.38 -9.54 3.23
N LEU A 102 17.71 -8.26 3.14
CA LEU A 102 19.03 -7.76 3.51
C LEU A 102 19.29 -7.93 5.01
N LYS A 103 18.33 -7.55 5.85
CA LYS A 103 18.42 -7.75 7.30
C LYS A 103 18.59 -9.23 7.69
N GLY A 104 17.87 -10.13 7.02
CA GLY A 104 18.02 -11.57 7.22
C GLY A 104 19.45 -12.04 6.95
N ARG A 105 20.01 -11.73 5.78
CA ARG A 105 21.38 -12.10 5.39
C ARG A 105 22.44 -11.51 6.31
N ASP A 106 22.29 -10.25 6.74
CA ASP A 106 23.23 -9.64 7.67
C ASP A 106 23.19 -10.33 9.02
N LYS A 107 22.02 -10.71 9.52
CA LYS A 107 21.87 -11.49 10.78
C LYS A 107 22.45 -12.88 10.69
N GLU A 108 22.21 -13.60 9.59
CA GLU A 108 22.82 -14.93 9.35
C GLU A 108 24.35 -14.84 9.38
N ARG A 109 24.93 -13.83 8.70
CA ARG A 109 26.37 -13.62 8.67
C ARG A 109 26.91 -13.25 10.06
N GLU A 110 26.27 -12.30 10.75
CA GLU A 110 26.63 -11.90 12.11
C GLU A 110 26.59 -13.10 13.07
N PHE A 111 25.52 -13.91 12.96
CA PHE A 111 25.33 -15.08 13.80
C PHE A 111 26.43 -16.12 13.55
N ARG A 112 26.80 -16.36 12.29
CA ARG A 112 27.92 -17.24 11.94
C ARG A 112 29.25 -16.76 12.54
N GLU A 113 29.53 -15.46 12.46
CA GLU A 113 30.75 -14.84 13.01
C GLU A 113 30.76 -14.92 14.55
N LYS A 114 29.61 -14.71 15.19
CA LYS A 114 29.44 -14.74 16.64
C LYS A 114 29.17 -16.15 17.22
N ALA A 115 28.99 -17.16 16.40
CA ALA A 115 28.69 -18.53 16.87
C ALA A 115 29.65 -19.08 17.96
N PRO A 116 30.98 -18.79 17.89
CA PRO A 116 31.88 -19.17 18.98
C PRO A 116 31.58 -18.47 20.30
N ALA A 117 31.10 -17.24 20.28
CA ALA A 117 30.72 -16.50 21.47
C ALA A 117 29.41 -17.06 22.09
N TYR A 118 28.43 -17.34 21.24
CA TYR A 118 27.15 -17.90 21.68
C TYR A 118 27.31 -19.31 22.27
N PHE A 119 27.98 -20.21 21.57
CA PHE A 119 27.98 -21.63 21.89
C PHE A 119 29.26 -22.08 22.62
N GLY A 120 30.33 -21.29 22.62
CA GLY A 120 31.64 -21.67 23.15
C GLY A 120 31.67 -21.98 24.65
N ARG A 121 30.69 -21.51 25.43
CA ARG A 121 30.52 -21.91 26.84
C ARG A 121 30.19 -23.38 27.00
N HIS A 122 29.45 -23.97 26.06
CA HIS A 122 28.95 -25.37 26.12
C HIS A 122 29.65 -26.26 25.10
N LEU A 123 30.17 -25.71 24.00
CA LEU A 123 30.86 -26.45 22.96
C LEU A 123 32.33 -26.05 22.86
N ALA A 124 33.22 -27.03 22.96
CA ALA A 124 34.65 -26.84 22.75
C ALA A 124 34.98 -27.06 21.25
N GLY A 125 35.92 -26.28 20.71
CA GLY A 125 36.38 -26.46 19.33
C GLY A 125 35.29 -26.28 18.29
N LEU A 126 34.34 -25.35 18.55
CA LEU A 126 33.28 -25.08 17.62
C LEU A 126 33.84 -24.57 16.28
N ARG A 127 33.44 -25.23 15.19
CA ARG A 127 33.84 -24.87 13.83
C ARG A 127 32.60 -24.82 12.94
N VAL A 128 32.25 -23.65 12.45
CA VAL A 128 31.18 -23.47 11.49
C VAL A 128 31.64 -24.04 10.16
N LEU A 129 30.82 -24.88 9.53
CA LEU A 129 31.09 -25.50 8.25
C LEU A 129 30.79 -24.49 7.12
N SER A 130 31.69 -24.38 6.19
CA SER A 130 31.42 -23.72 4.92
C SER A 130 30.46 -24.59 4.09
N PRO A 131 29.75 -24.01 3.08
CA PRO A 131 28.88 -24.79 2.21
C PRO A 131 29.60 -25.99 1.54
N GLY A 132 30.85 -25.82 1.12
CA GLY A 132 31.63 -26.91 0.54
C GLY A 132 31.98 -28.05 1.54
N GLU A 133 32.31 -27.67 2.79
CA GLU A 133 32.57 -28.69 3.85
C GLU A 133 31.27 -29.40 4.24
N LEU A 134 30.14 -28.70 4.24
CA LEU A 134 28.86 -29.32 4.52
C LEU A 134 28.48 -30.34 3.44
N VAL A 135 28.68 -30.01 2.16
CA VAL A 135 28.51 -30.96 1.05
C VAL A 135 29.34 -32.21 1.26
N GLN A 136 30.65 -32.06 1.59
CA GLN A 136 31.54 -33.20 1.85
C GLN A 136 31.04 -34.11 3.01
N VAL A 137 30.37 -33.54 3.99
CA VAL A 137 29.77 -34.28 5.12
C VAL A 137 28.50 -35.02 4.71
N LEU A 138 27.68 -34.42 3.84
CA LEU A 138 26.37 -34.93 3.49
C LEU A 138 26.38 -35.90 2.30
N GLU A 139 27.30 -35.75 1.36
CA GLU A 139 27.36 -36.51 0.11
C GLU A 139 27.43 -38.00 0.34
N PRO A 140 28.28 -38.55 1.26
CA PRO A 140 28.30 -39.98 1.57
C PRO A 140 26.98 -40.51 2.13
N ALA A 141 26.22 -39.67 2.85
CA ALA A 141 24.93 -40.04 3.40
C ALA A 141 23.82 -40.07 2.33
N LEU A 142 23.93 -39.19 1.33
CA LEU A 142 23.05 -39.21 0.16
C LEU A 142 23.33 -40.45 -0.72
N GLU A 143 24.60 -40.71 -1.03
CA GLU A 143 25.03 -41.87 -1.84
C GLU A 143 24.64 -43.20 -1.21
N SER A 144 24.73 -43.30 0.12
CA SER A 144 24.36 -44.53 0.86
C SER A 144 22.87 -44.66 1.15
N GLY A 145 22.06 -43.66 0.77
CA GLY A 145 20.60 -43.63 0.99
C GLY A 145 20.21 -43.38 2.46
N VAL A 146 21.12 -42.93 3.31
CA VAL A 146 20.83 -42.51 4.70
C VAL A 146 20.02 -41.20 4.68
N LEU A 147 20.27 -40.31 3.71
CA LEU A 147 19.48 -39.12 3.44
C LEU A 147 18.83 -39.24 2.05
N SER A 148 17.58 -38.81 1.93
CA SER A 148 16.97 -38.55 0.64
C SER A 148 17.52 -37.24 0.06
N LEU A 149 17.31 -37.01 -1.25
CA LEU A 149 17.71 -35.76 -1.89
C LEU A 149 17.03 -34.55 -1.24
N GLU A 150 15.75 -34.64 -0.91
CA GLU A 150 15.00 -33.57 -0.23
C GLU A 150 15.59 -33.25 1.15
N GLU A 151 15.93 -34.28 1.94
CA GLU A 151 16.54 -34.09 3.26
C GLU A 151 17.94 -33.49 3.18
N TYR A 152 18.72 -33.91 2.17
CA TYR A 152 20.04 -33.33 1.86
C TYR A 152 19.90 -31.82 1.52
N GLU A 153 18.97 -31.46 0.63
CA GLU A 153 18.72 -30.07 0.25
C GLU A 153 18.24 -29.23 1.44
N GLN A 154 17.39 -29.81 2.31
CA GLN A 154 16.93 -29.12 3.52
C GLN A 154 18.07 -28.85 4.50
N VAL A 155 19.02 -29.75 4.67
CA VAL A 155 20.20 -29.49 5.53
C VAL A 155 21.13 -28.45 4.90
N LEU A 156 21.36 -28.49 3.59
CA LEU A 156 22.15 -27.48 2.90
C LEU A 156 21.55 -26.08 3.01
N ALA A 157 20.26 -25.98 3.10
CA ALA A 157 19.53 -24.72 3.27
C ALA A 157 19.51 -24.19 4.73
N SER A 158 20.29 -24.79 5.65
CA SER A 158 20.42 -24.29 7.02
C SER A 158 21.24 -23.02 7.08
N ASP A 159 20.82 -22.09 7.93
CA ASP A 159 21.55 -20.81 8.08
C ASP A 159 22.94 -21.01 8.70
N LEU A 160 23.08 -21.99 9.60
CA LEU A 160 24.35 -22.38 10.18
C LEU A 160 24.39 -23.87 10.47
N VAL A 161 25.46 -24.54 10.06
CA VAL A 161 25.84 -25.86 10.54
C VAL A 161 27.26 -25.79 11.08
N ALA A 162 27.47 -26.36 12.28
CA ALA A 162 28.78 -26.38 12.90
C ALA A 162 29.09 -27.75 13.51
N THR A 163 30.34 -28.02 13.74
CA THR A 163 30.84 -29.18 14.55
C THR A 163 31.49 -28.66 15.81
N GLY A 164 31.43 -29.46 16.86
CA GLY A 164 32.06 -29.18 18.14
C GLY A 164 32.00 -30.35 19.10
N ARG A 165 32.55 -30.18 20.30
CA ARG A 165 32.46 -31.17 21.38
C ARG A 165 31.72 -30.59 22.57
N LEU A 166 30.75 -31.31 23.10
CA LEU A 166 30.11 -30.95 24.35
C LEU A 166 31.16 -30.92 25.47
N ARG A 167 31.29 -29.77 26.16
CA ARG A 167 32.24 -29.67 27.31
C ARG A 167 31.89 -30.58 28.46
N ALA A 168 30.63 -30.88 28.67
CA ALA A 168 30.13 -31.73 29.74
C ALA A 168 30.46 -33.21 29.55
N SER A 169 30.43 -33.73 28.32
CA SER A 169 30.60 -35.16 28.04
C SER A 169 31.82 -35.49 27.15
N GLY A 170 32.40 -34.51 26.47
CA GLY A 170 33.41 -34.71 25.43
C GLY A 170 32.85 -35.27 24.13
N GLU A 171 31.53 -35.45 24.00
CA GLU A 171 30.86 -36.01 22.84
C GLU A 171 30.98 -35.05 21.63
N GLU A 172 31.37 -35.56 20.46
CA GLU A 172 31.34 -34.80 19.22
C GLU A 172 29.92 -34.67 18.72
N VAL A 173 29.53 -33.44 18.37
CA VAL A 173 28.18 -33.10 17.95
C VAL A 173 28.18 -32.23 16.72
N TYR A 174 27.08 -32.27 15.96
CA TYR A 174 26.68 -31.24 15.05
C TYR A 174 25.82 -30.20 15.78
N LEU A 175 25.87 -28.96 15.33
CA LEU A 175 24.97 -27.91 15.73
C LEU A 175 24.33 -27.37 14.46
N VAL A 176 23.00 -27.35 14.41
CA VAL A 176 22.22 -26.70 13.33
C VAL A 176 21.48 -25.52 13.92
N ALA A 177 21.64 -24.35 13.34
CA ALA A 177 20.91 -23.19 13.77
C ALA A 177 20.12 -22.55 12.60
N GLU A 178 18.89 -22.15 12.92
CA GLU A 178 18.05 -21.31 12.07
C GLU A 178 18.08 -19.88 12.63
N VAL A 179 18.26 -18.89 11.76
CA VAL A 179 18.45 -17.51 12.15
C VAL A 179 17.39 -16.65 11.47
N SER A 180 16.63 -15.92 12.28
CA SER A 180 15.63 -14.99 11.77
C SER A 180 15.64 -13.68 12.57
N TRP A 181 15.03 -12.61 12.04
CA TRP A 181 14.87 -11.38 12.80
C TRP A 181 13.98 -11.62 14.02
N GLY A 182 12.82 -12.24 13.82
CA GLY A 182 11.89 -12.67 14.87
C GLY A 182 11.74 -14.19 14.84
N VAL A 183 12.32 -14.87 15.84
CA VAL A 183 12.27 -16.33 15.97
C VAL A 183 10.86 -16.79 16.26
N GLY A 184 10.30 -17.63 15.39
CA GLY A 184 8.98 -18.20 15.51
C GLY A 184 8.95 -19.72 15.56
N LEU A 185 7.77 -20.30 15.71
CA LEU A 185 7.59 -21.77 15.75
C LEU A 185 8.08 -22.46 14.46
N GLY A 186 7.94 -21.81 13.31
CA GLY A 186 8.43 -22.35 12.05
C GLY A 186 9.96 -22.51 12.00
N ASP A 187 10.71 -21.60 12.65
CA ASP A 187 12.17 -21.67 12.75
C ASP A 187 12.56 -22.86 13.67
N LEU A 188 11.84 -23.00 14.76
CA LEU A 188 12.02 -24.12 15.71
C LEU A 188 11.81 -25.47 15.03
N GLU A 189 10.74 -25.64 14.29
CA GLU A 189 10.43 -26.84 13.55
C GLU A 189 11.47 -27.16 12.48
N ARG A 190 11.96 -26.15 11.77
CA ARG A 190 13.05 -26.35 10.79
C ARG A 190 14.33 -26.78 11.43
N ALA A 191 14.74 -26.12 12.52
CA ALA A 191 15.95 -26.49 13.26
C ALA A 191 15.90 -27.91 13.77
N LEU A 192 14.79 -28.33 14.39
CA LEU A 192 14.59 -29.70 14.88
C LEU A 192 14.64 -30.74 13.76
N ARG A 193 13.93 -30.51 12.67
CA ARG A 193 13.87 -31.41 11.53
C ARG A 193 15.27 -31.59 10.90
N ARG A 194 15.99 -30.50 10.65
CA ARG A 194 17.34 -30.53 10.10
C ARG A 194 18.37 -31.18 11.02
N ALA A 195 18.27 -30.92 12.33
CA ALA A 195 19.07 -31.65 13.33
C ALA A 195 18.77 -33.15 13.35
N GLY A 196 17.49 -33.53 13.20
CA GLY A 196 17.08 -34.93 13.07
C GLY A 196 17.76 -35.63 11.88
N TYR A 197 17.84 -34.95 10.72
CA TYR A 197 18.53 -35.47 9.54
C TYR A 197 20.04 -35.68 9.80
N LEU A 198 20.71 -34.66 10.34
CA LEU A 198 22.14 -34.74 10.65
C LEU A 198 22.46 -35.78 11.70
N SER A 199 21.58 -36.05 12.66
CA SER A 199 21.78 -37.09 13.69
C SER A 199 21.91 -38.50 13.10
N ARG A 200 21.34 -38.72 11.90
CA ARG A 200 21.45 -40.04 11.21
C ARG A 200 22.85 -40.32 10.66
N LEU A 201 23.73 -39.30 10.60
CA LEU A 201 25.12 -39.44 10.18
C LEU A 201 26.05 -39.99 11.27
N GLY A 202 25.49 -40.56 12.34
CA GLY A 202 26.26 -41.22 13.40
C GLY A 202 26.77 -40.30 14.52
N ARG A 203 26.49 -38.97 14.45
CA ARG A 203 26.79 -38.02 15.53
C ARG A 203 25.53 -37.36 16.00
N ARG A 204 25.42 -37.08 17.27
CA ARG A 204 24.32 -36.28 17.81
C ARG A 204 24.30 -34.90 17.17
N ALA A 205 23.12 -34.43 16.75
CA ALA A 205 22.95 -33.09 16.30
C ALA A 205 22.07 -32.28 17.27
N LEU A 206 22.51 -31.08 17.58
CA LEU A 206 21.81 -30.13 18.42
C LEU A 206 21.09 -29.13 17.52
N ALA A 207 19.83 -28.87 17.85
CA ALA A 207 19.07 -27.82 17.19
C ALA A 207 19.23 -26.51 17.96
N ALA A 208 19.36 -25.40 17.23
CA ALA A 208 19.38 -24.05 17.77
C ALA A 208 18.52 -23.13 16.92
N VAL A 209 18.00 -22.08 17.53
CA VAL A 209 17.39 -20.94 16.85
C VAL A 209 18.06 -19.67 17.34
N GLY A 210 18.20 -18.69 16.46
CA GLY A 210 18.83 -17.42 16.80
C GLY A 210 18.17 -16.23 16.12
N GLY A 211 18.20 -15.08 16.78
CA GLY A 211 17.60 -13.85 16.23
C GLY A 211 17.73 -12.64 17.12
N GLU A 212 17.13 -11.53 16.69
CA GLU A 212 17.04 -10.30 17.48
C GLU A 212 15.98 -10.44 18.58
N GLU A 213 14.83 -10.98 18.21
CA GLU A 213 13.68 -11.16 19.08
C GLU A 213 13.18 -12.60 19.01
N VAL A 214 12.65 -13.08 20.13
CA VAL A 214 11.92 -14.35 20.19
C VAL A 214 10.45 -14.07 20.41
N LEU A 215 9.59 -14.61 19.58
CA LEU A 215 8.15 -14.41 19.71
C LEU A 215 7.65 -15.00 21.03
N PRO A 216 6.59 -14.44 21.64
CA PRO A 216 6.06 -14.90 22.93
C PRO A 216 5.74 -16.41 22.92
N GLY A 217 6.18 -17.12 23.95
CA GLY A 217 5.97 -18.56 24.13
C GLY A 217 6.91 -19.48 23.34
N VAL A 218 7.67 -18.96 22.37
CA VAL A 218 8.57 -19.77 21.54
C VAL A 218 9.80 -20.24 22.33
N GLU A 219 10.34 -19.41 23.22
CA GLU A 219 11.51 -19.80 24.04
C GLU A 219 11.20 -20.96 24.96
N GLU A 220 10.06 -20.92 25.64
CA GLU A 220 9.62 -22.02 26.54
C GLU A 220 9.43 -23.31 25.75
N GLU A 221 8.79 -23.24 24.59
CA GLU A 221 8.58 -24.39 23.72
C GLU A 221 9.90 -24.94 23.15
N ALA A 222 10.82 -24.06 22.76
CA ALA A 222 12.15 -24.44 22.30
C ALA A 222 12.92 -25.22 23.36
N LEU A 223 12.98 -24.70 24.57
CA LEU A 223 13.67 -25.35 25.69
C LEU A 223 13.03 -26.68 26.07
N ALA A 224 11.70 -26.77 26.07
CA ALA A 224 10.96 -28.01 26.31
C ALA A 224 11.26 -29.08 25.25
N LYS A 225 11.49 -28.67 24.00
CA LYS A 225 11.86 -29.58 22.88
C LYS A 225 13.38 -29.82 22.76
N GLY A 226 14.17 -29.28 23.66
CA GLY A 226 15.64 -29.48 23.66
C GLY A 226 16.36 -28.60 22.63
N VAL A 227 15.76 -27.49 22.19
CA VAL A 227 16.36 -26.56 21.24
C VAL A 227 17.03 -25.41 21.99
N ILE A 228 18.23 -25.06 21.57
CA ILE A 228 19.01 -23.95 22.10
C ILE A 228 18.46 -22.64 21.52
N VAL A 229 18.25 -21.63 22.36
CA VAL A 229 17.82 -20.30 21.92
C VAL A 229 18.97 -19.32 22.14
N ALA A 230 19.40 -18.66 21.05
CA ALA A 230 20.46 -17.65 21.09
C ALA A 230 19.91 -16.32 20.56
N THR A 231 19.78 -15.37 21.47
CA THR A 231 19.42 -13.97 21.16
C THR A 231 20.63 -13.06 21.43
N ASP A 232 20.51 -11.78 21.11
CA ASP A 232 21.63 -10.82 21.22
C ASP A 232 22.26 -10.82 22.62
N GLY A 233 23.40 -11.53 22.74
CA GLY A 233 24.19 -11.66 23.97
C GLY A 233 23.71 -12.67 25.01
N GLN A 234 22.59 -13.35 24.79
CA GLN A 234 22.07 -14.37 25.70
C GLN A 234 21.85 -15.71 25.00
N VAL A 235 22.18 -16.80 25.71
CA VAL A 235 21.94 -18.16 25.21
C VAL A 235 21.25 -18.97 26.30
N SER A 236 20.01 -19.35 25.98
CA SER A 236 19.23 -20.27 26.79
C SER A 236 19.51 -21.68 26.34
N TRP A 237 20.16 -22.47 27.20
CA TRP A 237 20.57 -23.85 26.92
C TRP A 237 19.58 -24.82 27.56
N PRO A 238 18.95 -25.73 26.80
CA PRO A 238 18.04 -26.70 27.37
C PRO A 238 18.77 -27.70 28.26
N HIS A 239 18.06 -28.25 29.22
CA HIS A 239 18.59 -29.35 30.00
C HIS A 239 18.68 -30.60 29.12
N LEU A 240 19.85 -30.86 28.54
CA LEU A 240 20.06 -32.03 27.67
C LEU A 240 20.18 -33.26 28.56
N PRO A 241 19.29 -34.25 28.45
CA PRO A 241 19.44 -35.49 29.19
C PRO A 241 20.76 -36.16 28.78
N GLY A 242 21.61 -36.46 29.76
CA GLY A 242 22.81 -37.25 29.54
C GLY A 242 22.40 -38.62 28.98
N ARG A 243 23.13 -39.14 27.98
CA ARG A 243 22.98 -40.54 27.64
C ARG A 243 23.40 -41.36 28.89
N SER A 244 22.45 -42.13 29.45
CA SER A 244 22.72 -43.17 30.44
C SER A 244 23.52 -44.29 29.81
#